data_2823450d2d3b8317e57fce9fd29a5061
#
_entry.id   2823450d2d3b8317e57fce9fd29a5061
#
_cell.length_a   1.000
_cell.length_b   1.000
_cell.length_c   1.000
_cell.angle_alpha   90.00
_cell.angle_beta   90.00
_cell.angle_gamma   90.00
#
_symmetry.space_group_name_H-M   'P 1'
#
loop_
_entity.id
_entity.type
_entity.pdbx_description
1 polymer ?
#
loop_
_entity_poly.entity_id
_entity_poly.type
_entity_poly.pdbx_seq_one_letter_code
_entity_poly.pdbx_strand_id
1 'polypeptide(L)' 'MSTAQTLRPGRYRHFKGKEYELLFLATHSETLEPMVVYRALYGERGIWVRPAAMWDEEIERDGRTVRRFTYIGD' A
#
# COMPACT_ATOMS: atom_id res chain seq x y z
N MET A 1 7.30 -12.13 -11.86
CA MET A 1 7.50 -11.79 -10.45
C MET A 1 6.31 -10.99 -9.94
N SER A 2 5.84 -11.33 -8.77
CA SER A 2 4.67 -10.66 -8.20
C SER A 2 5.03 -9.30 -7.65
N THR A 3 4.15 -8.31 -7.85
CA THR A 3 4.31 -6.99 -7.27
C THR A 3 4.49 -7.05 -5.77
N ALA A 4 3.76 -7.97 -5.12
CA ALA A 4 3.81 -8.11 -3.68
C ALA A 4 5.21 -8.44 -3.18
N GLN A 5 6.03 -9.09 -4.00
CA GLN A 5 7.38 -9.46 -3.59
C GLN A 5 8.32 -8.27 -3.50
N THR A 6 7.95 -7.15 -4.09
CA THR A 6 8.80 -5.96 -4.05
C THR A 6 8.35 -4.98 -2.97
N LEU A 7 7.21 -5.25 -2.33
CA LEU A 7 6.72 -4.39 -1.25
C LEU A 7 7.36 -4.82 0.07
N ARG A 8 7.66 -3.86 0.91
CA ARG A 8 8.28 -4.17 2.19
C ARG A 8 7.58 -3.41 3.31
N PRO A 9 7.62 -3.93 4.52
CA PRO A 9 7.03 -3.23 5.66
C PRO A 9 7.71 -1.89 5.88
N GLY A 10 6.97 -0.94 6.43
CA GLY A 10 7.49 0.37 6.71
C GLY A 10 6.44 1.41 6.40
N ARG A 11 6.85 2.66 6.41
CA ARG A 11 5.94 3.78 6.20
C ARG A 11 5.87 4.14 4.73
N TYR A 12 4.66 4.45 4.30
CA TYR A 12 4.38 4.87 2.93
C TYR A 12 3.54 6.14 2.97
N ARG A 13 3.72 6.99 1.97
CA ARG A 13 2.91 8.19 1.81
C ARG A 13 1.99 8.01 0.62
N HIS A 14 0.69 8.21 0.86
CA HIS A 14 -0.30 8.22 -0.20
C HIS A 14 -0.13 9.49 -1.01
N PHE A 15 -0.43 9.43 -2.32
CA PHE A 15 -0.24 10.58 -3.19
C PHE A 15 -1.02 11.82 -2.73
N LYS A 16 -2.04 11.63 -1.92
CA LYS A 16 -2.80 12.76 -1.37
C LYS A 16 -2.22 13.29 -0.06
N GLY A 17 -1.11 12.73 0.41
CA GLY A 17 -0.38 13.27 1.54
C GLY A 17 -0.50 12.50 2.84
N LYS A 18 -1.51 11.65 3.00
CA LYS A 18 -1.66 10.87 4.22
C LYS A 18 -0.62 9.75 4.27
N GLU A 19 -0.24 9.37 5.48
CA GLU A 19 0.79 8.35 5.67
C GLU A 19 0.17 7.09 6.27
N TYR A 20 0.76 5.96 5.90
CA TYR A 20 0.30 4.65 6.31
C TYR A 20 1.50 3.78 6.60
N GLU A 21 1.30 2.77 7.44
CA GLU A 21 2.35 1.80 7.74
C GLU A 21 1.93 0.46 7.16
N LEU A 22 2.74 -0.08 6.26
CA LEU A 22 2.54 -1.43 5.74
C LEU A 22 3.07 -2.39 6.79
N LEU A 23 2.18 -3.22 7.36
CA LEU A 23 2.54 -4.10 8.46
C LEU A 23 3.10 -5.43 7.95
N PHE A 24 2.39 -6.06 7.03
CA PHE A 24 2.85 -7.32 6.43
C PHE A 24 1.97 -7.62 5.23
N LEU A 25 2.40 -8.62 4.48
CA LEU A 25 1.66 -9.12 3.34
C LEU A 25 0.90 -10.37 3.76
N ALA A 26 -0.27 -10.55 3.15
CA ALA A 26 -1.13 -11.69 3.44
C ALA A 26 -1.65 -12.25 2.14
N THR A 27 -2.38 -13.36 2.22
CA THR A 27 -2.98 -13.99 1.07
C THR A 27 -4.48 -14.01 1.25
N HIS A 28 -5.21 -13.58 0.23
CA HIS A 28 -6.67 -13.63 0.27
C HIS A 28 -7.09 -15.10 0.31
N SER A 29 -7.94 -15.45 1.27
CA SER A 29 -8.23 -16.87 1.51
C SER A 29 -9.00 -17.52 0.37
N GLU A 30 -9.70 -16.76 -0.43
CA GLU A 30 -10.52 -17.33 -1.52
C GLU A 30 -9.87 -17.18 -2.88
N THR A 31 -9.35 -15.99 -3.19
CA THR A 31 -8.76 -15.74 -4.49
C THR A 31 -7.27 -16.05 -4.54
N LEU A 32 -6.64 -16.17 -3.39
CA LEU A 32 -5.20 -16.40 -3.25
C LEU A 32 -4.37 -15.24 -3.77
N GLU A 33 -4.96 -14.07 -3.96
CA GLU A 33 -4.18 -12.93 -4.40
C GLU A 33 -3.44 -12.31 -3.21
N PRO A 34 -2.28 -11.68 -3.47
CA PRO A 34 -1.53 -11.03 -2.40
C PRO A 34 -2.28 -9.80 -1.90
N MET A 35 -2.29 -9.63 -0.58
CA MET A 35 -2.96 -8.51 0.09
C MET A 35 -1.96 -7.78 0.95
N VAL A 36 -2.16 -6.46 1.07
CA VAL A 36 -1.39 -5.63 1.98
C VAL A 36 -2.22 -5.37 3.22
N VAL A 37 -1.64 -5.65 4.40
CA VAL A 37 -2.25 -5.30 5.67
C VAL A 37 -1.52 -4.07 6.18
N TYR A 38 -2.26 -2.99 6.42
CA TYR A 38 -1.64 -1.71 6.72
C TYR A 38 -2.43 -0.96 7.78
N ARG A 39 -1.76 -0.01 8.40
CA ARG A 39 -2.35 0.84 9.44
C ARG A 39 -2.32 2.29 8.99
N ALA A 40 -3.43 2.99 9.15
CA ALA A 40 -3.45 4.42 8.93
C ALA A 40 -2.68 5.11 10.05
N LEU A 41 -1.81 6.07 9.71
CA LEU A 41 -1.03 6.80 10.72
C LEU A 41 -1.70 8.12 11.04
N TYR A 42 -3.02 8.14 10.97
CA TYR A 42 -3.82 9.31 11.32
C TYR A 42 -5.17 8.82 11.81
N GLY A 43 -5.92 9.74 12.39
CA GLY A 43 -7.26 9.44 12.88
C GLY A 43 -7.22 8.35 13.93
N GLU A 44 -8.08 7.35 13.79
CA GLU A 44 -8.19 6.26 14.75
C GLU A 44 -7.16 5.17 14.54
N ARG A 45 -6.32 5.32 13.52
CA ARG A 45 -5.22 4.38 13.25
C ARG A 45 -5.72 2.96 13.07
N GLY A 46 -6.83 2.81 12.33
CA GLY A 46 -7.38 1.50 12.06
C GLY A 46 -6.48 0.67 11.16
N ILE A 47 -6.69 -0.64 11.21
CA ILE A 47 -5.94 -1.58 10.37
C ILE A 47 -6.87 -2.03 9.25
N TRP A 48 -6.33 -1.99 8.02
CA TRP A 48 -7.10 -2.25 6.80
C TRP A 48 -6.34 -3.21 5.92
N VAL A 49 -7.02 -3.76 4.93
CA VAL A 49 -6.37 -4.59 3.91
C VAL A 49 -6.80 -4.08 2.54
N ARG A 50 -5.90 -4.25 1.56
CA ARG A 50 -6.24 -4.01 0.16
C ARG A 50 -5.36 -4.88 -0.72
N PRO A 51 -5.80 -5.18 -1.94
CA PRO A 51 -4.96 -5.98 -2.84
C PRO A 51 -3.61 -5.30 -3.08
N ALA A 52 -2.56 -6.12 -3.09
CA ALA A 52 -1.21 -5.58 -3.29
C ALA A 52 -1.07 -4.87 -4.63
N ALA A 53 -1.78 -5.35 -5.65
CA ALA A 53 -1.74 -4.69 -6.95
C ALA A 53 -2.24 -3.26 -6.88
N MET A 54 -3.20 -2.99 -5.99
CA MET A 54 -3.73 -1.64 -5.84
C MET A 54 -2.82 -0.78 -4.98
N TRP A 55 -1.99 -1.40 -4.15
CA TRP A 55 -1.04 -0.66 -3.34
C TRP A 55 0.10 -0.10 -4.18
N ASP A 56 0.59 -0.91 -5.10
CA ASP A 56 1.74 -0.54 -5.92
C ASP A 56 1.30 0.01 -7.28
N GLU A 57 0.14 0.61 -7.33
CA GLU A 57 -0.45 1.09 -8.56
C GLU A 57 0.06 2.48 -8.88
N GLU A 58 0.30 2.71 -10.17
CA GLU A 58 0.59 4.06 -10.66
C GLU A 58 -0.69 4.68 -11.18
N ILE A 59 -0.88 5.94 -10.89
CA ILE A 59 -2.05 6.67 -11.34
C ILE A 59 -1.61 7.94 -12.04
N GLU A 60 -2.48 8.45 -12.89
CA GLU A 60 -2.19 9.67 -13.60
C GLU A 60 -2.88 10.83 -12.91
N ARG A 61 -2.12 11.89 -12.62
CA ARG A 61 -2.65 13.04 -11.93
C ARG A 61 -1.97 14.30 -12.47
N ASP A 62 -2.77 15.25 -12.96
CA ASP A 62 -2.26 16.53 -13.46
C ASP A 62 -1.22 16.34 -14.55
N GLY A 63 -1.44 15.34 -15.43
CA GLY A 63 -0.53 15.06 -16.53
C GLY A 63 0.73 14.34 -16.13
N ARG A 64 0.79 13.85 -14.89
CA ARG A 64 1.95 13.11 -14.39
C ARG A 64 1.54 11.75 -13.92
N THR A 65 2.46 10.80 -14.02
CA THR A 65 2.29 9.48 -13.44
C THR A 65 2.88 9.49 -12.05
N VAL A 66 2.08 9.17 -11.04
CA VAL A 66 2.54 9.10 -9.66
C VAL A 66 2.15 7.76 -9.06
N ARG A 67 2.92 7.31 -8.08
CA ARG A 67 2.57 6.10 -7.35
C ARG A 67 1.50 6.42 -6.33
N ARG A 68 0.56 5.49 -6.18
CA ARG A 68 -0.49 5.66 -5.17
C ARG A 68 0.14 5.73 -3.78
N PHE A 69 1.13 4.89 -3.52
CA PHE A 69 1.86 4.90 -2.25
C PHE A 69 3.35 4.90 -2.54
N THR A 70 4.10 5.71 -1.81
CA THR A 70 5.55 5.80 -1.96
C THR A 70 6.20 5.45 -0.63
N TYR A 71 7.17 4.54 -0.67
CA TYR A 71 7.91 4.15 0.53
C TYR A 71 8.73 5.34 1.04
N ILE A 72 8.64 5.62 2.33
CA ILE A 72 9.34 6.76 2.92
C ILE A 72 10.22 6.36 4.10
N GLY A 73 10.33 5.08 4.40
CA GLY A 73 11.22 4.61 5.45
C GLY A 73 10.51 3.81 6.51
N ASP A 74 11.25 3.40 7.46
CA ASP A 74 10.72 2.58 8.56
C ASP A 74 10.05 3.39 9.65
#